data_f890a1741b67e6ca617e2e5a6be58783
#
_entry.id   f890a1741b67e6ca617e2e5a6be58783
#
_cell.length_a   1.000
_cell.length_b   1.000
_cell.length_c   1.000
_cell.angle_alpha   90.00
_cell.angle_beta   90.00
_cell.angle_gamma   90.00
#
_symmetry.space_group_name_H-M   'P 1'
#
loop_
_entity.id
_entity.type
_entity.pdbx_description
1 polymer ?
#
loop_
_entity_poly.entity_id
_entity_poly.type
_entity_poly.pdbx_seq_one_letter_code
_entity_poly.pdbx_strand_id
1 'polypeptide(L)'
;RAGPYSIGLLNIQTGDSASADTLSTNFSVVRVKRDMLRRSNFGVIYTRRNRLTKGVGINQVYGADLTFRFYENINFTNYYAQTHTPNLEGSNASYQSKFDYTGDRYGVEAEHLTVDKNFNPEIGFLRRDNFRRNFAKFRFSPRPRSIPWLRRMIYQGTFKYITNMAGDLETRESKLRLEMELENSDKWFVEYTDAFEGLQKEFKLTSDVILPVGSYNFGHIRTEYDFGSQRRVSGRLFLSRGTFYNGTRNDVGYQGRAVITPQFSIEPRISISDVDVTQGSFVTTLV
;
A
#
# COMPACT_ATOMS: atom_id res chain seq x y z
N ARG A 1 -3.91 -30.95 -3.57
CA ARG A 1 -3.58 -30.61 -4.96
C ARG A 1 -3.88 -31.84 -5.83
N ALA A 2 -4.56 -31.66 -6.96
CA ALA A 2 -4.89 -32.72 -7.91
C ALA A 2 -4.41 -32.29 -9.32
N GLY A 3 -3.23 -32.78 -9.72
CA GLY A 3 -2.60 -32.38 -10.97
C GLY A 3 -2.36 -30.86 -11.01
N PRO A 4 -2.83 -30.14 -12.06
CA PRO A 4 -2.68 -28.69 -12.18
C PRO A 4 -3.65 -27.90 -11.29
N TYR A 5 -4.54 -28.56 -10.55
CA TYR A 5 -5.56 -27.92 -9.72
C TYR A 5 -5.14 -27.85 -8.25
N SER A 6 -5.42 -26.71 -7.62
CA SER A 6 -5.40 -26.52 -6.16
C SER A 6 -6.80 -26.15 -5.71
N ILE A 7 -7.36 -26.93 -4.79
CA ILE A 7 -8.71 -26.75 -4.27
C ILE A 7 -8.61 -26.47 -2.78
N GLY A 8 -9.25 -25.43 -2.30
CA GLY A 8 -9.40 -25.07 -0.91
C GLY A 8 -10.88 -25.00 -0.54
N LEU A 9 -11.23 -25.62 0.58
CA LEU A 9 -12.57 -25.62 1.16
C LEU A 9 -12.43 -25.21 2.63
N LEU A 10 -13.24 -24.28 3.07
CA LEU A 10 -13.34 -23.88 4.47
C LEU A 10 -14.82 -23.77 4.82
N ASN A 11 -15.23 -24.39 5.94
CA ASN A 11 -16.53 -24.17 6.53
C ASN A 11 -16.36 -24.02 8.04
N ILE A 12 -16.87 -22.93 8.59
CA ILE A 12 -16.82 -22.63 10.02
C ILE A 12 -18.22 -22.26 10.47
N GLN A 13 -18.70 -22.94 11.52
CA GLN A 13 -19.92 -22.61 12.21
C GLN A 13 -19.58 -22.07 13.58
N THR A 14 -20.01 -20.82 13.88
CA THR A 14 -19.90 -20.24 15.21
C THR A 14 -21.18 -20.52 16.01
N GLY A 15 -21.04 -20.62 17.32
CA GLY A 15 -22.20 -20.66 18.23
C GLY A 15 -22.77 -19.27 18.53
N ASP A 16 -23.91 -19.24 19.18
CA ASP A 16 -24.47 -18.02 19.75
C ASP A 16 -23.67 -17.60 21.00
N SER A 17 -23.50 -16.29 21.19
CA SER A 17 -22.91 -15.72 22.40
C SER A 17 -23.77 -14.58 22.91
N ALA A 18 -24.53 -14.83 23.97
CA ALA A 18 -25.37 -13.82 24.58
C ALA A 18 -24.57 -12.65 25.18
N SER A 19 -23.34 -12.91 25.68
CA SER A 19 -22.46 -11.89 26.26
C SER A 19 -21.90 -10.93 25.22
N ALA A 20 -21.80 -11.34 23.96
CA ALA A 20 -21.30 -10.54 22.86
C ALA A 20 -22.40 -10.11 21.88
N ASP A 21 -23.68 -10.36 22.20
CA ASP A 21 -24.86 -10.15 21.32
C ASP A 21 -24.60 -10.67 19.88
N THR A 22 -23.88 -11.79 19.79
CA THR A 22 -23.53 -12.42 18.51
C THR A 22 -24.31 -13.72 18.31
N LEU A 23 -24.75 -13.89 17.12
CA LEU A 23 -25.59 -15.01 16.71
C LEU A 23 -24.78 -16.03 15.91
N SER A 24 -25.21 -17.26 15.98
CA SER A 24 -24.66 -18.36 15.18
C SER A 24 -24.53 -17.96 13.72
N THR A 25 -23.35 -18.10 13.18
CA THR A 25 -23.03 -17.68 11.80
C THR A 25 -22.22 -18.77 11.10
N ASN A 26 -22.62 -19.12 9.89
CA ASN A 26 -21.85 -20.02 9.03
C ASN A 26 -21.01 -19.23 8.05
N PHE A 27 -19.73 -19.58 7.96
CA PHE A 27 -18.77 -19.06 7.01
C PHE A 27 -18.31 -20.17 6.10
N SER A 28 -18.50 -20.01 4.80
CA SER A 28 -18.08 -20.98 3.79
C SER A 28 -17.21 -20.31 2.75
N VAL A 29 -16.10 -20.95 2.40
CA VAL A 29 -15.19 -20.50 1.33
C VAL A 29 -14.87 -21.69 0.44
N VAL A 30 -15.02 -21.49 -0.86
CA VAL A 30 -14.57 -22.42 -1.90
C VAL A 30 -13.61 -21.70 -2.81
N ARG A 31 -12.42 -22.24 -2.99
CA ARG A 31 -11.39 -21.72 -3.86
C ARG A 31 -10.90 -22.82 -4.79
N VAL A 32 -10.95 -22.57 -6.09
CA VAL A 32 -10.35 -23.45 -7.10
C VAL A 32 -9.36 -22.63 -7.91
N LYS A 33 -8.15 -23.14 -8.03
CA LYS A 33 -7.09 -22.54 -8.81
C LYS A 33 -6.50 -23.58 -9.75
N ARG A 34 -6.26 -23.19 -10.99
CA ARG A 34 -5.61 -24.02 -12.01
C ARG A 34 -4.34 -23.37 -12.46
N ASP A 35 -3.25 -24.11 -12.40
CA ASP A 35 -1.99 -23.71 -13.01
C ASP A 35 -2.09 -23.86 -14.54
N MET A 36 -1.68 -22.82 -15.26
CA MET A 36 -1.67 -22.75 -16.73
C MET A 36 -0.28 -22.33 -17.18
N LEU A 37 0.14 -22.82 -18.35
CA LEU A 37 1.47 -22.54 -18.86
C LEU A 37 2.55 -22.93 -17.82
N ARG A 38 3.73 -22.30 -17.87
CA ARG A 38 4.82 -22.63 -16.93
C ARG A 38 4.68 -21.94 -15.57
N ARG A 39 4.16 -20.71 -15.52
CA ARG A 39 4.15 -19.85 -14.31
C ARG A 39 2.86 -19.01 -14.17
N SER A 40 1.82 -19.37 -14.90
CA SER A 40 0.56 -18.63 -14.93
C SER A 40 -0.53 -19.44 -14.26
N ASN A 41 -1.56 -18.79 -13.78
CA ASN A 41 -2.68 -19.47 -13.15
C ASN A 41 -3.96 -18.64 -13.30
N PHE A 42 -5.06 -19.36 -13.26
CA PHE A 42 -6.43 -18.83 -13.16
C PHE A 42 -7.08 -19.39 -11.91
N GLY A 43 -7.84 -18.58 -11.22
CA GLY A 43 -8.55 -18.97 -10.01
C GLY A 43 -9.97 -18.43 -9.96
N VAL A 44 -10.84 -19.16 -9.27
CA VAL A 44 -12.18 -18.71 -8.91
C VAL A 44 -12.38 -18.88 -7.42
N ILE A 45 -13.11 -17.97 -6.82
CA ILE A 45 -13.45 -17.99 -5.40
C ILE A 45 -14.93 -17.73 -5.22
N TYR A 46 -15.52 -18.47 -4.30
CA TYR A 46 -16.86 -18.23 -3.79
C TYR A 46 -16.78 -18.16 -2.27
N THR A 47 -17.39 -17.15 -1.68
CA THR A 47 -17.55 -17.06 -0.23
C THR A 47 -19.00 -16.81 0.13
N ARG A 48 -19.42 -17.34 1.27
CA ARG A 48 -20.76 -17.17 1.78
C ARG A 48 -20.71 -17.01 3.30
N ARG A 49 -21.29 -15.94 3.79
CA ARG A 49 -21.60 -15.74 5.20
C ARG A 49 -23.10 -15.78 5.39
N ASN A 50 -23.56 -16.73 6.19
CA ASN A 50 -24.95 -16.86 6.53
C ASN A 50 -25.15 -16.47 8.01
N ARG A 51 -25.93 -15.44 8.25
CA ARG A 51 -26.29 -14.98 9.58
C ARG A 51 -27.73 -15.36 9.83
N LEU A 52 -27.96 -16.21 10.82
CA LEU A 52 -29.27 -16.83 11.06
C LEU A 52 -30.30 -15.98 11.77
N THR A 53 -30.04 -14.69 12.08
CA THR A 53 -31.02 -13.93 12.86
C THR A 53 -31.19 -12.47 12.48
N LYS A 54 -32.41 -11.97 12.74
CA LYS A 54 -32.86 -10.57 12.63
C LYS A 54 -32.71 -9.92 11.25
N GLY A 55 -33.15 -10.61 10.20
CA GLY A 55 -33.36 -9.98 8.88
C GLY A 55 -32.10 -9.58 8.12
N VAL A 56 -30.94 -9.96 8.59
CA VAL A 56 -29.71 -9.83 7.83
C VAL A 56 -29.54 -11.10 7.02
N GLY A 57 -29.68 -11.00 5.74
CA GLY A 57 -29.62 -12.13 4.82
C GLY A 57 -28.22 -12.71 4.64
N ILE A 58 -28.05 -13.37 3.54
CA ILE A 58 -26.81 -14.05 3.16
C ILE A 58 -25.94 -13.07 2.39
N ASN A 59 -24.70 -12.89 2.84
CA ASN A 59 -23.66 -12.22 2.04
C ASN A 59 -22.93 -13.26 1.21
N GLN A 60 -22.73 -12.98 -0.06
CA GLN A 60 -22.02 -13.83 -1.00
C GLN A 60 -21.01 -13.01 -1.79
N VAL A 61 -19.87 -13.62 -2.10
CA VAL A 61 -18.87 -13.06 -3.01
C VAL A 61 -18.52 -14.07 -4.08
N TYR A 62 -18.53 -13.63 -5.31
CA TYR A 62 -18.05 -14.36 -6.48
C TYR A 62 -16.82 -13.63 -7.01
N GLY A 63 -15.74 -14.34 -7.21
CA GLY A 63 -14.52 -13.74 -7.73
C GLY A 63 -13.78 -14.65 -8.68
N ALA A 64 -13.06 -14.03 -9.59
CA ALA A 64 -12.11 -14.69 -10.48
C ALA A 64 -10.80 -13.90 -10.48
N ASP A 65 -9.68 -14.58 -10.57
CA ASP A 65 -8.37 -13.97 -10.70
C ASP A 65 -7.51 -14.68 -11.73
N LEU A 66 -6.61 -13.92 -12.31
CA LEU A 66 -5.73 -14.35 -13.37
C LEU A 66 -4.35 -13.78 -13.13
N THR A 67 -3.34 -14.63 -13.16
CA THR A 67 -1.94 -14.22 -13.12
C THR A 67 -1.22 -14.80 -14.32
N PHE A 68 -0.71 -13.94 -15.18
CA PHE A 68 0.20 -14.31 -16.25
C PHE A 68 1.61 -13.89 -15.89
N ARG A 69 2.56 -14.82 -16.02
CA ARG A 69 3.99 -14.57 -15.88
C ARG A 69 4.70 -15.02 -17.13
N PHE A 70 5.30 -14.04 -17.80
CA PHE A 70 6.08 -14.28 -19.01
C PHE A 70 7.54 -13.99 -18.73
N TYR A 71 8.40 -14.88 -19.20
CA TYR A 71 9.83 -14.83 -18.90
C TYR A 71 10.06 -14.81 -17.37
N GLU A 72 10.98 -13.98 -16.89
CA GLU A 72 11.29 -13.85 -15.44
C GLU A 72 10.82 -12.52 -14.85
N ASN A 73 10.51 -11.57 -15.70
CA ASN A 73 10.38 -10.15 -15.35
C ASN A 73 9.07 -9.49 -15.78
N ILE A 74 8.16 -10.19 -16.46
CA ILE A 74 6.84 -9.68 -16.83
C ILE A 74 5.77 -10.39 -16.01
N ASN A 75 4.98 -9.61 -15.28
CA ASN A 75 3.85 -10.11 -14.50
C ASN A 75 2.60 -9.29 -14.79
N PHE A 76 1.51 -9.97 -15.06
CA PHE A 76 0.19 -9.36 -15.28
C PHE A 76 -0.81 -10.05 -14.36
N THR A 77 -1.34 -9.29 -13.41
CA THR A 77 -2.27 -9.78 -12.39
C THR A 77 -3.59 -9.04 -12.48
N ASN A 78 -4.68 -9.79 -12.54
CA ASN A 78 -6.02 -9.25 -12.60
C ASN A 78 -6.93 -9.98 -11.63
N TYR A 79 -7.91 -9.28 -11.12
CA TYR A 79 -9.06 -9.91 -10.50
C TYR A 79 -10.33 -9.13 -10.79
N TYR A 80 -11.44 -9.83 -10.73
CA TYR A 80 -12.79 -9.29 -10.65
C TYR A 80 -13.52 -10.01 -9.52
N ALA A 81 -14.19 -9.25 -8.67
CA ALA A 81 -15.04 -9.79 -7.61
C ALA A 81 -16.33 -8.99 -7.54
N GLN A 82 -17.41 -9.67 -7.22
CA GLN A 82 -18.73 -9.06 -7.03
C GLN A 82 -19.36 -9.61 -5.76
N THR A 83 -19.94 -8.71 -4.95
CA THR A 83 -20.66 -9.08 -3.74
C THR A 83 -22.16 -9.05 -3.98
N HIS A 84 -22.86 -9.95 -3.30
CA HIS A 84 -24.31 -9.90 -3.16
C HIS A 84 -24.64 -9.80 -1.68
N THR A 85 -25.12 -8.63 -1.28
CA THR A 85 -25.52 -8.32 0.10
C THR A 85 -26.95 -7.81 0.06
N PRO A 86 -27.87 -8.35 0.86
CA PRO A 86 -29.24 -7.83 0.94
C PRO A 86 -29.25 -6.32 1.20
N ASN A 87 -30.11 -5.60 0.49
CA ASN A 87 -30.27 -4.13 0.56
C ASN A 87 -29.08 -3.29 0.04
N LEU A 88 -28.06 -3.93 -0.57
CA LEU A 88 -26.96 -3.24 -1.25
C LEU A 88 -26.92 -3.68 -2.73
N GLU A 89 -27.80 -3.13 -3.53
CA GLU A 89 -27.90 -3.45 -4.96
C GLU A 89 -27.13 -2.44 -5.82
N GLY A 90 -26.55 -2.95 -6.93
CA GLY A 90 -25.76 -2.17 -7.88
C GLY A 90 -24.46 -1.64 -7.30
N SER A 91 -23.51 -1.27 -8.14
CA SER A 91 -22.17 -0.75 -7.74
C SER A 91 -21.52 -1.60 -6.63
N ASN A 92 -21.49 -2.91 -6.83
CA ASN A 92 -21.09 -3.92 -5.85
C ASN A 92 -19.91 -4.77 -6.31
N ALA A 93 -19.13 -4.26 -7.27
CA ALA A 93 -17.96 -4.93 -7.83
C ALA A 93 -16.65 -4.33 -7.33
N SER A 94 -15.61 -5.13 -7.38
CA SER A 94 -14.22 -4.68 -7.25
C SER A 94 -13.38 -5.38 -8.30
N TYR A 95 -12.51 -4.63 -8.97
CA TYR A 95 -11.61 -5.20 -9.96
C TYR A 95 -10.29 -4.47 -9.99
N GLN A 96 -9.24 -5.21 -10.31
CA GLN A 96 -7.88 -4.70 -10.46
C GLN A 96 -7.25 -5.29 -11.73
N SER A 97 -6.47 -4.44 -12.38
CA SER A 97 -5.54 -4.83 -13.42
C SER A 97 -4.18 -4.25 -13.09
N LYS A 98 -3.16 -5.10 -12.98
CA LYS A 98 -1.80 -4.69 -12.65
C LYS A 98 -0.83 -5.32 -13.65
N PHE A 99 0.00 -4.48 -14.24
CA PHE A 99 1.13 -4.85 -15.07
C PHE A 99 2.42 -4.50 -14.33
N ASP A 100 3.37 -5.41 -14.29
CA ASP A 100 4.68 -5.22 -13.70
C ASP A 100 5.77 -5.79 -14.63
N TYR A 101 6.71 -4.95 -15.01
CA TYR A 101 7.95 -5.32 -15.68
C TYR A 101 9.12 -4.95 -14.79
N THR A 102 9.87 -5.94 -14.32
CA THR A 102 11.01 -5.77 -13.42
C THR A 102 12.29 -6.27 -14.08
N GLY A 103 12.83 -5.49 -15.02
CA GLY A 103 14.13 -5.73 -15.62
C GLY A 103 15.27 -5.14 -14.77
N ASP A 104 16.51 -5.50 -15.08
CA ASP A 104 17.68 -4.99 -14.35
C ASP A 104 17.82 -3.46 -14.50
N ARG A 105 17.75 -2.97 -15.73
CA ARG A 105 17.96 -1.55 -16.07
C ARG A 105 16.69 -0.73 -16.06
N TYR A 106 15.57 -1.33 -16.45
CA TYR A 106 14.27 -0.67 -16.55
C TYR A 106 13.23 -1.41 -15.70
N GLY A 107 12.33 -0.67 -15.10
CA GLY A 107 11.16 -1.18 -14.41
C GLY A 107 9.95 -0.33 -14.75
N VAL A 108 8.81 -0.98 -14.96
CA VAL A 108 7.52 -0.32 -15.22
C VAL A 108 6.46 -1.03 -14.41
N GLU A 109 5.65 -0.28 -13.69
CA GLU A 109 4.47 -0.79 -13.00
C GLU A 109 3.28 0.11 -13.36
N ALA A 110 2.17 -0.50 -13.74
CA ALA A 110 0.92 0.19 -13.97
C ALA A 110 -0.21 -0.57 -13.27
N GLU A 111 -1.08 0.13 -12.58
CA GLU A 111 -2.20 -0.48 -11.85
C GLU A 111 -3.44 0.38 -12.01
N HIS A 112 -4.55 -0.28 -12.27
CA HIS A 112 -5.90 0.25 -12.12
C HIS A 112 -6.67 -0.61 -11.13
N LEU A 113 -7.23 0.03 -10.09
CA LEU A 113 -8.07 -0.61 -9.07
C LEU A 113 -9.35 0.18 -8.92
N THR A 114 -10.49 -0.51 -8.99
CA THR A 114 -11.80 0.04 -8.68
C THR A 114 -12.42 -0.77 -7.55
N VAL A 115 -13.01 -0.07 -6.60
CA VAL A 115 -13.83 -0.65 -5.53
C VAL A 115 -15.11 0.16 -5.46
N ASP A 116 -16.20 -0.48 -5.82
CA ASP A 116 -17.51 0.17 -5.83
C ASP A 116 -18.02 0.47 -4.42
N LYS A 117 -18.99 1.37 -4.34
CA LYS A 117 -19.59 1.86 -3.09
C LYS A 117 -20.26 0.76 -2.26
N ASN A 118 -20.92 -0.20 -2.94
CA ASN A 118 -21.66 -1.29 -2.28
C ASN A 118 -20.89 -2.62 -2.29
N PHE A 119 -19.61 -2.61 -2.64
CA PHE A 119 -18.78 -3.79 -2.54
C PHE A 119 -18.51 -4.11 -1.06
N ASN A 120 -19.10 -5.19 -0.57
CA ASN A 120 -19.07 -5.57 0.85
C ASN A 120 -18.69 -7.05 1.01
N PRO A 121 -17.39 -7.40 1.01
CA PRO A 121 -16.92 -8.78 1.24
C PRO A 121 -16.83 -9.07 2.74
N GLU A 122 -17.91 -9.57 3.34
CA GLU A 122 -17.97 -9.85 4.78
C GLU A 122 -17.05 -11.00 5.25
N ILE A 123 -16.60 -11.85 4.32
CA ILE A 123 -15.50 -12.79 4.54
C ILE A 123 -14.27 -12.21 3.83
N GLY A 124 -13.60 -11.29 4.50
CA GLY A 124 -12.46 -10.58 3.97
C GLY A 124 -12.28 -9.25 4.67
N PHE A 125 -11.28 -8.50 4.25
CA PHE A 125 -11.01 -7.18 4.77
C PHE A 125 -11.02 -6.15 3.64
N LEU A 126 -11.85 -5.13 3.78
CA LEU A 126 -11.89 -3.97 2.92
C LEU A 126 -11.51 -2.72 3.74
N ARG A 127 -10.40 -2.08 3.39
CA ARG A 127 -9.97 -0.85 4.08
C ARG A 127 -10.84 0.34 3.70
N ARG A 128 -11.29 0.38 2.45
CA ARG A 128 -12.01 1.50 1.86
C ARG A 128 -12.79 1.05 0.63
N ASP A 129 -13.96 1.61 0.45
CA ASP A 129 -14.82 1.47 -0.72
C ASP A 129 -14.94 2.79 -1.50
N ASN A 130 -15.75 2.83 -2.53
CA ASN A 130 -16.16 4.01 -3.29
C ASN A 130 -14.98 4.77 -3.92
N PHE A 131 -14.01 4.07 -4.53
CA PHE A 131 -12.86 4.72 -5.15
C PHE A 131 -12.35 4.03 -6.41
N ARG A 132 -11.65 4.80 -7.25
CA ARG A 132 -10.80 4.35 -8.35
C ARG A 132 -9.39 4.82 -8.09
N ARG A 133 -8.42 3.93 -8.23
CA ARG A 133 -7.00 4.22 -8.11
C ARG A 133 -6.30 3.88 -9.41
N ASN A 134 -5.57 4.85 -9.94
CA ASN A 134 -4.59 4.65 -11.00
C ASN A 134 -3.20 4.89 -10.42
N PHE A 135 -2.29 3.99 -10.70
CA PHE A 135 -0.90 4.08 -10.27
C PHE A 135 0.02 3.75 -11.43
N ALA A 136 1.08 4.52 -11.57
CA ALA A 136 2.15 4.27 -12.52
C ALA A 136 3.51 4.49 -11.84
N LYS A 137 4.48 3.64 -12.17
CA LYS A 137 5.86 3.76 -11.74
C LYS A 137 6.79 3.43 -12.89
N PHE A 138 7.79 4.26 -13.06
CA PHE A 138 8.89 4.02 -13.99
C PHE A 138 10.21 4.06 -13.22
N ARG A 139 11.11 3.13 -13.54
CA ARG A 139 12.45 3.06 -12.97
C ARG A 139 13.47 2.88 -14.07
N PHE A 140 14.55 3.66 -13.99
CA PHE A 140 15.76 3.52 -14.79
C PHE A 140 16.97 3.40 -13.88
N SER A 141 17.73 2.31 -14.03
CA SER A 141 18.81 1.96 -13.09
C SER A 141 20.14 1.72 -13.84
N PRO A 142 20.82 2.79 -14.28
CA PRO A 142 22.13 2.66 -14.94
C PRO A 142 23.24 2.31 -13.93
N ARG A 143 24.27 1.62 -14.43
CA ARG A 143 25.53 1.33 -13.73
C ARG A 143 26.67 2.01 -14.45
N PRO A 144 27.04 3.26 -14.10
CA PRO A 144 28.07 4.01 -14.78
C PRO A 144 29.46 3.46 -14.42
N ARG A 145 30.13 2.83 -15.40
CA ARG A 145 31.47 2.25 -15.21
C ARG A 145 32.58 3.30 -15.05
N SER A 146 32.32 4.52 -15.47
CA SER A 146 33.26 5.65 -15.36
C SER A 146 33.39 6.23 -13.96
N ILE A 147 32.55 5.81 -13.03
CA ILE A 147 32.50 6.34 -11.64
C ILE A 147 32.78 5.16 -10.68
N PRO A 148 34.06 4.96 -10.25
CA PRO A 148 34.44 3.75 -9.51
C PRO A 148 33.77 3.56 -8.15
N TRP A 149 33.36 4.64 -7.48
CA TRP A 149 32.71 4.58 -6.17
C TRP A 149 31.19 4.36 -6.25
N LEU A 150 30.59 4.47 -7.45
CA LEU A 150 29.16 4.38 -7.68
C LEU A 150 28.79 3.05 -8.35
N ARG A 151 28.10 2.19 -7.62
CA ARG A 151 27.65 0.88 -8.11
C ARG A 151 26.46 1.02 -9.06
N ARG A 152 25.47 1.81 -8.68
CA ARG A 152 24.22 2.00 -9.44
C ARG A 152 23.56 3.32 -9.10
N MET A 153 22.96 3.96 -10.10
CA MET A 153 21.98 5.02 -9.91
C MET A 153 20.58 4.46 -10.17
N ILE A 154 19.59 4.98 -9.46
CA ILE A 154 18.19 4.63 -9.67
C ILE A 154 17.39 5.92 -9.79
N TYR A 155 16.85 6.15 -10.97
CA TYR A 155 15.89 7.20 -11.24
C TYR A 155 14.51 6.59 -11.21
N GLN A 156 13.62 7.08 -10.37
CA GLN A 156 12.26 6.56 -10.24
C GLN A 156 11.26 7.70 -10.25
N GLY A 157 10.25 7.57 -11.09
CA GLY A 157 9.04 8.40 -11.07
C GLY A 157 7.84 7.54 -10.67
N THR A 158 6.98 8.06 -9.80
CA THR A 158 5.70 7.44 -9.46
C THR A 158 4.58 8.45 -9.57
N PHE A 159 3.43 8.00 -10.01
CA PHE A 159 2.21 8.78 -10.08
C PHE A 159 1.04 7.96 -9.53
N LYS A 160 0.31 8.53 -8.58
CA LYS A 160 -0.87 7.95 -7.96
C LYS A 160 -2.03 8.94 -8.08
N TYR A 161 -3.17 8.46 -8.55
CA TYR A 161 -4.37 9.26 -8.78
C TYR A 161 -5.58 8.49 -8.26
N ILE A 162 -6.27 9.05 -7.29
CA ILE A 162 -7.44 8.44 -6.65
C ILE A 162 -8.61 9.39 -6.76
N THR A 163 -9.71 8.89 -7.31
CA THR A 163 -11.00 9.57 -7.33
C THR A 163 -12.03 8.75 -6.59
N ASN A 164 -13.10 9.37 -6.13
CA ASN A 164 -14.30 8.64 -5.77
C ASN A 164 -15.05 8.13 -7.03
N MET A 165 -16.13 7.38 -6.86
CA MET A 165 -16.91 6.86 -7.98
C MET A 165 -17.70 7.95 -8.71
N ALA A 166 -17.93 9.11 -8.10
CA ALA A 166 -18.51 10.30 -8.76
C ALA A 166 -17.52 11.04 -9.66
N GLY A 167 -16.22 10.75 -9.53
CA GLY A 167 -15.14 11.37 -10.31
C GLY A 167 -14.41 12.49 -9.57
N ASP A 168 -14.78 12.82 -8.34
CA ASP A 168 -14.09 13.85 -7.56
C ASP A 168 -12.70 13.37 -7.18
N LEU A 169 -11.71 14.22 -7.37
CA LEU A 169 -10.31 13.93 -7.00
C LEU A 169 -10.15 13.95 -5.49
N GLU A 170 -9.64 12.86 -4.93
CA GLU A 170 -9.36 12.73 -3.50
C GLU A 170 -7.87 12.75 -3.18
N THR A 171 -7.05 12.10 -4.02
CA THR A 171 -5.60 12.09 -3.85
C THR A 171 -4.91 12.10 -5.21
N ARG A 172 -3.93 12.98 -5.35
CA ARG A 172 -2.94 12.93 -6.44
C ARG A 172 -1.56 13.04 -5.80
N GLU A 173 -0.66 12.13 -6.14
CA GLU A 173 0.70 12.15 -5.63
C GLU A 173 1.67 11.85 -6.77
N SER A 174 2.64 12.74 -6.97
CA SER A 174 3.75 12.57 -7.89
C SER A 174 5.05 12.55 -7.10
N LYS A 175 5.89 11.54 -7.31
CA LYS A 175 7.22 11.45 -6.69
C LYS A 175 8.29 11.29 -7.73
N LEU A 176 9.38 12.00 -7.55
CA LEU A 176 10.61 11.83 -8.28
C LEU A 176 11.72 11.51 -7.30
N ARG A 177 12.39 10.38 -7.50
CA ARG A 177 13.46 9.88 -6.64
C ARG A 177 14.72 9.62 -7.44
N LEU A 178 15.82 10.11 -6.94
CA LEU A 178 17.17 9.74 -7.33
C LEU A 178 17.81 9.00 -6.15
N GLU A 179 18.25 7.77 -6.38
CA GLU A 179 19.00 6.99 -5.39
C GLU A 179 20.34 6.56 -5.97
N MET A 180 21.37 6.65 -5.17
CA MET A 180 22.73 6.19 -5.48
C MET A 180 23.10 5.05 -4.52
N GLU A 181 23.47 3.92 -5.09
CA GLU A 181 24.08 2.80 -4.37
C GLU A 181 25.59 2.85 -4.57
N LEU A 182 26.31 2.98 -3.45
CA LEU A 182 27.77 3.11 -3.46
C LEU A 182 28.46 1.74 -3.39
N GLU A 183 29.71 1.65 -3.83
CA GLU A 183 30.47 0.39 -3.77
C GLU A 183 30.74 -0.10 -2.35
N ASN A 184 30.80 0.81 -1.38
CA ASN A 184 30.90 0.50 0.04
C ASN A 184 29.59 0.05 0.68
N SER A 185 28.53 -0.19 -0.12
CA SER A 185 27.17 -0.59 0.28
C SER A 185 26.35 0.50 0.98
N ASP A 186 26.84 1.73 1.05
CA ASP A 186 26.04 2.86 1.47
C ASP A 186 25.03 3.22 0.37
N LYS A 187 23.93 3.84 0.78
CA LYS A 187 22.92 4.36 -0.13
C LYS A 187 22.57 5.79 0.24
N TRP A 188 22.37 6.59 -0.75
CA TRP A 188 21.86 7.94 -0.58
C TRP A 188 20.73 8.19 -1.56
N PHE A 189 19.63 8.78 -1.10
CA PHE A 189 18.60 9.23 -2.01
C PHE A 189 18.10 10.64 -1.70
N VAL A 190 17.58 11.25 -2.74
CA VAL A 190 16.75 12.46 -2.67
C VAL A 190 15.43 12.17 -3.37
N GLU A 191 14.33 12.52 -2.73
CA GLU A 191 12.97 12.35 -3.24
C GLU A 191 12.21 13.67 -3.10
N TYR A 192 11.60 14.09 -4.20
CA TYR A 192 10.62 15.18 -4.22
C TYR A 192 9.23 14.59 -4.35
N THR A 193 8.32 15.03 -3.50
CA THR A 193 6.90 14.66 -3.53
C THR A 193 6.06 15.91 -3.76
N ASP A 194 5.16 15.86 -4.74
CA ASP A 194 4.05 16.79 -4.93
C ASP A 194 2.74 16.05 -4.68
N ALA A 195 1.91 16.56 -3.80
CA ALA A 195 0.70 15.90 -3.36
C ALA A 195 -0.50 16.86 -3.33
N PHE A 196 -1.64 16.32 -3.71
CA PHE A 196 -2.96 16.91 -3.51
C PHE A 196 -3.79 15.97 -2.64
N GLU A 197 -4.48 16.50 -1.64
CA GLU A 197 -5.48 15.80 -0.86
C GLU A 197 -6.77 16.60 -0.73
N GLY A 198 -7.89 15.97 -1.13
CA GLY A 198 -9.26 16.47 -0.93
C GLY A 198 -9.87 15.83 0.32
N LEU A 199 -9.87 16.54 1.43
CA LEU A 199 -10.47 16.04 2.67
C LEU A 199 -11.99 16.20 2.63
N GLN A 200 -12.71 15.07 2.61
CA GLN A 200 -14.18 15.02 2.67
C GLN A 200 -14.73 15.14 4.07
N LYS A 201 -13.88 14.97 5.08
CA LYS A 201 -14.20 15.08 6.51
C LYS A 201 -13.04 15.75 7.21
N GLU A 202 -13.30 16.33 8.38
CA GLU A 202 -12.25 16.84 9.25
C GLU A 202 -11.18 15.77 9.52
N PHE A 203 -9.93 16.16 9.45
CA PHE A 203 -8.80 15.25 9.67
C PHE A 203 -8.01 15.69 10.90
N LYS A 204 -7.97 14.81 11.90
CA LYS A 204 -7.24 15.07 13.15
C LYS A 204 -5.77 14.72 12.98
N LEU A 205 -4.89 15.71 13.09
CA LEU A 205 -3.44 15.52 13.19
C LEU A 205 -3.03 15.16 14.64
N THR A 206 -3.61 15.88 15.59
CA THR A 206 -3.52 15.62 17.04
C THR A 206 -4.89 15.83 17.69
N SER A 207 -5.01 15.69 19.03
CA SER A 207 -6.24 16.03 19.75
C SER A 207 -6.68 17.48 19.52
N ASP A 208 -5.70 18.39 19.36
CA ASP A 208 -5.91 19.85 19.38
C ASP A 208 -5.78 20.50 18.01
N VAL A 209 -5.20 19.76 17.01
CA VAL A 209 -4.99 20.27 15.66
C VAL A 209 -5.82 19.46 14.68
N ILE A 210 -6.90 20.07 14.19
CA ILE A 210 -7.87 19.45 13.29
C ILE A 210 -7.92 20.27 12.00
N LEU A 211 -7.61 19.61 10.88
CA LEU A 211 -7.71 20.19 9.54
C LEU A 211 -9.17 20.18 9.08
N PRO A 212 -9.70 21.30 8.58
CA PRO A 212 -11.05 21.36 8.04
C PRO A 212 -11.18 20.60 6.71
N VAL A 213 -12.42 20.32 6.34
CA VAL A 213 -12.78 19.86 4.99
C VAL A 213 -12.25 20.86 3.96
N GLY A 214 -11.63 20.37 2.90
CA GLY A 214 -11.06 21.23 1.86
C GLY A 214 -10.06 20.51 0.97
N SER A 215 -9.51 21.27 0.03
CA SER A 215 -8.51 20.79 -0.94
C SER A 215 -7.15 21.39 -0.62
N TYR A 216 -6.15 20.54 -0.52
CA TYR A 216 -4.81 20.91 -0.12
C TYR A 216 -3.78 20.46 -1.15
N ASN A 217 -2.90 21.39 -1.57
CA ASN A 217 -1.72 21.08 -2.37
C ASN A 217 -0.49 21.31 -1.51
N PHE A 218 0.39 20.35 -1.47
CA PHE A 218 1.61 20.44 -0.69
C PHE A 218 2.73 19.60 -1.29
N GLY A 219 3.94 19.95 -0.99
CA GLY A 219 5.11 19.25 -1.49
C GLY A 219 6.29 19.34 -0.55
N HIS A 220 7.13 18.31 -0.57
CA HIS A 220 8.32 18.25 0.27
C HIS A 220 9.47 17.53 -0.42
N ILE A 221 10.66 17.84 0.06
CA ILE A 221 11.88 17.12 -0.30
C ILE A 221 12.32 16.29 0.90
N ARG A 222 12.63 15.03 0.64
CA ARG A 222 13.22 14.10 1.60
C ARG A 222 14.58 13.64 1.10
N THR A 223 15.57 13.62 1.97
CA THR A 223 16.85 12.97 1.73
C THR A 223 17.15 11.98 2.84
N GLU A 224 17.79 10.88 2.48
CA GLU A 224 18.16 9.84 3.43
C GLU A 224 19.51 9.24 3.04
N TYR A 225 20.36 9.07 4.03
CA TYR A 225 21.63 8.36 3.89
C TYR A 225 21.60 7.10 4.76
N ASP A 226 21.78 5.94 4.12
CA ASP A 226 21.82 4.63 4.73
C ASP A 226 23.29 4.17 4.82
N PHE A 227 23.79 4.04 6.03
CA PHE A 227 25.13 3.52 6.32
C PHE A 227 25.11 2.00 6.20
N GLY A 228 25.94 1.43 5.36
CA GLY A 228 26.00 -0.02 5.12
C GLY A 228 26.12 -0.83 6.41
N SER A 229 25.37 -1.91 6.48
CA SER A 229 25.23 -2.77 7.68
C SER A 229 26.51 -3.50 8.12
N GLN A 230 27.55 -3.50 7.29
CA GLN A 230 28.88 -4.08 7.58
C GLN A 230 29.69 -3.27 8.61
N ARG A 231 29.23 -2.04 8.94
CA ARG A 231 29.94 -1.16 9.87
C ARG A 231 29.52 -1.45 11.31
N ARG A 232 30.41 -1.13 12.27
CA ARG A 232 30.07 -1.17 13.70
C ARG A 232 28.93 -0.23 14.07
N VAL A 233 28.86 0.91 13.38
CA VAL A 233 27.72 1.86 13.44
C VAL A 233 27.09 1.89 12.08
N SER A 234 25.86 1.43 11.99
CA SER A 234 25.06 1.36 10.77
C SER A 234 23.67 1.94 11.01
N GLY A 235 22.93 2.20 9.94
CA GLY A 235 21.57 2.73 10.03
C GLY A 235 21.33 3.83 9.01
N ARG A 236 20.21 4.51 9.17
CA ARG A 236 19.78 5.58 8.26
C ARG A 236 19.56 6.90 9.01
N LEU A 237 20.06 7.95 8.43
CA LEU A 237 19.77 9.34 8.79
C LEU A 237 18.85 9.92 7.73
N PHE A 238 17.75 10.54 8.10
CA PHE A 238 16.87 11.20 7.16
C PHE A 238 16.51 12.62 7.58
N LEU A 239 16.28 13.45 6.56
CA LEU A 239 15.76 14.80 6.67
C LEU A 239 14.62 14.96 5.68
N SER A 240 13.53 15.62 6.10
CA SER A 240 12.44 15.98 5.22
C SER A 240 12.00 17.39 5.52
N ARG A 241 11.73 18.18 4.49
CA ARG A 241 11.24 19.56 4.63
C ARG A 241 10.32 19.93 3.49
N GLY A 242 9.23 20.61 3.81
CA GLY A 242 8.33 21.14 2.80
C GLY A 242 7.04 21.69 3.36
N THR A 243 6.09 21.91 2.47
CA THR A 243 4.73 22.28 2.84
C THR A 243 3.96 21.03 3.28
N PHE A 244 2.98 21.22 4.15
CA PHE A 244 2.14 20.15 4.68
C PHE A 244 0.73 20.69 4.90
N TYR A 245 -0.23 20.25 4.10
CA TYR A 245 -1.58 20.82 4.01
C TYR A 245 -1.54 22.34 3.80
N ASN A 246 -1.93 23.13 4.79
CA ASN A 246 -1.94 24.60 4.76
C ASN A 246 -0.79 25.24 5.56
N GLY A 247 0.27 24.47 5.83
CA GLY A 247 1.42 24.92 6.60
C GLY A 247 2.72 24.26 6.18
N THR A 248 3.59 23.95 7.14
CA THR A 248 4.91 23.37 6.91
C THR A 248 5.17 22.17 7.82
N ARG A 249 6.09 21.30 7.38
CA ARG A 249 6.59 20.19 8.17
C ARG A 249 8.08 19.98 7.94
N ASN A 250 8.80 19.79 9.04
CA ASN A 250 10.20 19.43 9.05
C ASN A 250 10.39 18.16 9.87
N ASP A 251 11.03 17.17 9.28
CA ASP A 251 11.33 15.90 9.95
C ASP A 251 12.84 15.67 9.95
N VAL A 252 13.35 15.17 11.07
CA VAL A 252 14.72 14.66 11.18
C VAL A 252 14.67 13.37 12.00
N GLY A 253 15.46 12.39 11.59
CA GLY A 253 15.52 11.19 12.40
C GLY A 253 16.69 10.29 12.03
N TYR A 254 17.05 9.46 13.01
CA TYR A 254 18.05 8.43 12.89
C TYR A 254 17.47 7.11 13.40
N GLN A 255 17.71 6.05 12.65
CA GLN A 255 17.45 4.68 13.09
C GLN A 255 18.65 3.82 12.71
N GLY A 256 19.26 3.15 13.68
CA GLY A 256 20.44 2.38 13.37
C GLY A 256 20.78 1.34 14.42
N ARG A 257 21.98 0.80 14.26
CA ARG A 257 22.58 -0.17 15.16
C ARG A 257 24.04 0.20 15.44
N ALA A 258 24.43 0.20 16.69
CA ALA A 258 25.80 0.34 17.14
C ALA A 258 26.25 -0.97 17.82
N VAL A 259 27.21 -1.66 17.23
CA VAL A 259 27.81 -2.89 17.79
C VAL A 259 28.96 -2.48 18.70
N ILE A 260 28.73 -2.57 20.00
CA ILE A 260 29.73 -2.24 21.03
C ILE A 260 30.72 -3.42 21.21
N THR A 261 30.16 -4.63 21.33
CA THR A 261 30.90 -5.90 21.34
C THR A 261 30.20 -6.92 20.47
N PRO A 262 30.80 -8.06 20.10
CA PRO A 262 30.10 -9.13 19.36
C PRO A 262 28.82 -9.62 20.05
N GLN A 263 28.71 -9.47 21.38
CA GLN A 263 27.58 -9.93 22.17
C GLN A 263 26.59 -8.81 22.53
N PHE A 264 26.97 -7.53 22.32
CA PHE A 264 26.16 -6.40 22.76
C PHE A 264 26.06 -5.34 21.68
N SER A 265 24.82 -5.02 21.30
CA SER A 265 24.50 -3.93 20.36
C SER A 265 23.34 -3.09 20.87
N ILE A 266 23.33 -1.83 20.50
CA ILE A 266 22.26 -0.86 20.77
C ILE A 266 21.61 -0.49 19.46
N GLU A 267 20.29 -0.43 19.43
CA GLU A 267 19.50 -0.08 18.23
C GLU A 267 18.67 1.18 18.49
N PRO A 268 19.27 2.37 18.47
CA PRO A 268 18.56 3.61 18.68
C PRO A 268 17.62 3.93 17.52
N ARG A 269 16.44 4.44 17.84
CA ARG A 269 15.50 5.03 16.90
C ARG A 269 15.04 6.35 17.48
N ILE A 270 15.37 7.45 16.81
CA ILE A 270 14.99 8.79 17.22
C ILE A 270 14.42 9.50 16.00
N SER A 271 13.26 10.09 16.11
CA SER A 271 12.72 10.98 15.09
C SER A 271 11.97 12.14 15.71
N ILE A 272 12.15 13.32 15.14
CA ILE A 272 11.51 14.56 15.52
C ILE A 272 10.77 15.07 14.30
N SER A 273 9.49 15.35 14.47
CA SER A 273 8.63 16.00 13.47
C SER A 273 8.12 17.30 14.05
N ASP A 274 8.47 18.40 13.42
CA ASP A 274 7.98 19.74 13.71
C ASP A 274 6.94 20.11 12.64
N VAL A 275 5.71 20.34 13.07
CA VAL A 275 4.56 20.63 12.20
C VAL A 275 3.95 21.96 12.63
N ASP A 276 3.80 22.87 11.68
CA ASP A 276 3.16 24.16 11.84
C ASP A 276 2.10 24.33 10.75
N VAL A 277 0.83 24.33 11.13
CA VAL A 277 -0.33 24.54 10.25
C VAL A 277 -1.20 25.66 10.79
N THR A 278 -2.10 26.20 9.97
CA THR A 278 -2.96 27.33 10.37
C THR A 278 -3.76 27.04 11.65
N GLN A 279 -4.07 25.78 11.95
CA GLN A 279 -4.86 25.36 13.12
C GLN A 279 -4.02 25.20 14.39
N GLY A 280 -2.69 25.26 14.30
CA GLY A 280 -1.78 25.13 15.44
C GLY A 280 -0.46 24.45 15.06
N SER A 281 0.47 24.44 15.99
CA SER A 281 1.77 23.81 15.82
C SER A 281 2.02 22.76 16.89
N PHE A 282 2.78 21.73 16.55
CA PHE A 282 3.19 20.71 17.48
C PHE A 282 4.50 20.03 17.07
N VAL A 283 5.20 19.52 18.06
CA VAL A 283 6.41 18.70 17.85
C VAL A 283 6.14 17.29 18.38
N THR A 284 6.41 16.31 17.53
CA THR A 284 6.34 14.89 17.92
C THR A 284 7.73 14.32 17.99
N THR A 285 8.08 13.72 19.12
CA THR A 285 9.34 13.01 19.29
C THR A 285 9.05 11.53 19.52
N LEU A 286 9.69 10.67 18.74
CA LEU A 286 9.69 9.21 18.91
C LEU A 286 11.12 8.78 19.32
N VAL A 287 11.23 8.00 20.37
CA VAL A 287 12.49 7.44 20.86
C VAL A 287 12.35 5.93 21.00
#